data_8575e31749dc6c60fb40c6050138c3d3
#
_entry.id   8575e31749dc6c60fb40c6050138c3d3
#
_cell.length_a   1.000
_cell.length_b   1.000
_cell.length_c   1.000
_cell.angle_alpha   90.00
_cell.angle_beta   90.00
_cell.angle_gamma   90.00
#
_symmetry.space_group_name_H-M   'P 1'
#
loop_
_entity.id
_entity.type
_entity.pdbx_description
1 polymer ?
#
loop_
_entity_poly.entity_id
_entity_poly.type
_entity_poly.pdbx_seq_one_letter_code
_entity_poly.pdbx_strand_id
1 'polypeptide(L)'
;MAFPAFAEEPEQPITGSCGEKLTWTYYQSTKTLTIDGNGNMPNYPADKYEGSIAPWRNNSNIDNFLEKVVISHGVTSIGENAFFWCDKITSVTIPSSEKSIGMGAFYSCKALTGITIPNGVESIGEDAFSNCDGITSISIPGSVINIGYGAFSSCGGLTNVTVSEGVKNIDEYAFYYCSQLEDITLPDSVTHIGVNAFFQTPIYNYDSEWNVLYIGNHFIAANQNISGEYTVQSGTKTIADSAFSACGNLTDITIPDSVVSIGNHAFDSCGLKSINIPKSVTNIGECAFYTCFDLKSINVNTDNPAYCSEDGILYDKEKTEIIRFPQEKTDTSFAIPDSVTSIGNDAFLYCSGLKSIIIPDGVEKICDNTFFDCSALTSITIPNSVLIIGENAFERCRESMKVNYIGSTEDWGEVIGDGKNVLTNANIIFCCGISAKHSEGGKNILVKVINIADGKNVILALYDGDRLVEVQQSGEYSENSREITFTPSKAYTNAKVMIWESLGSLSPVCNVKKLK
;
A
#
# COMPACT_ATOMS: atom_id res chain seq x y z
N MET A 1 53.21 -61.61 -10.82
CA MET A 1 52.58 -60.85 -11.91
C MET A 1 51.76 -59.75 -11.25
N ALA A 2 52.22 -58.50 -11.34
CA ALA A 2 51.43 -57.33 -10.90
C ALA A 2 50.43 -57.04 -12.03
N PHE A 3 49.13 -57.00 -11.74
CA PHE A 3 48.12 -56.52 -12.67
C PHE A 3 48.33 -55.01 -12.80
N PRO A 4 48.33 -54.43 -14.00
CA PRO A 4 48.34 -52.99 -14.16
C PRO A 4 47.02 -52.44 -13.54
N ALA A 5 47.16 -51.46 -12.66
CA ALA A 5 46.01 -50.68 -12.22
C ALA A 5 45.42 -50.05 -13.48
N PHE A 6 44.19 -50.41 -13.85
CA PHE A 6 43.42 -49.68 -14.86
C PHE A 6 43.26 -48.28 -14.32
N ALA A 7 43.81 -47.30 -14.99
CA ALA A 7 43.46 -45.90 -14.74
C ALA A 7 41.93 -45.79 -15.00
N GLU A 8 41.16 -45.41 -14.00
CA GLU A 8 39.74 -45.07 -14.20
C GLU A 8 39.67 -44.04 -15.33
N GLU A 9 38.85 -44.32 -16.33
CA GLU A 9 38.59 -43.28 -17.37
C GLU A 9 38.04 -42.03 -16.69
N PRO A 10 38.45 -40.83 -17.11
CA PRO A 10 37.95 -39.58 -16.53
C PRO A 10 36.44 -39.54 -16.67
N GLU A 11 35.75 -39.20 -15.59
CA GLU A 11 34.31 -39.04 -15.56
C GLU A 11 33.86 -38.08 -16.68
N GLN A 12 32.84 -38.47 -17.45
CA GLN A 12 32.20 -37.62 -18.43
C GLN A 12 31.05 -36.88 -17.77
N PRO A 13 31.15 -35.54 -17.53
CA PRO A 13 30.10 -34.81 -16.88
C PRO A 13 28.87 -34.66 -17.78
N ILE A 14 27.70 -34.54 -17.17
CA ILE A 14 26.46 -34.16 -17.87
C ILE A 14 26.42 -32.63 -17.98
N THR A 15 26.22 -32.11 -19.17
CA THR A 15 26.25 -30.67 -19.42
C THR A 15 25.03 -30.20 -20.19
N GLY A 16 24.71 -28.89 -20.07
CA GLY A 16 23.64 -28.26 -20.83
C GLY A 16 23.67 -26.73 -20.73
N SER A 17 22.67 -26.09 -21.30
CA SER A 17 22.46 -24.65 -21.18
C SER A 17 21.28 -24.32 -20.25
N CYS A 18 21.35 -23.19 -19.57
CA CYS A 18 20.29 -22.65 -18.72
C CYS A 18 20.15 -21.15 -18.92
N GLY A 19 19.81 -20.75 -20.15
CA GLY A 19 19.74 -19.36 -20.59
C GLY A 19 20.67 -19.06 -21.75
N GLU A 20 20.67 -17.83 -22.23
CA GLU A 20 21.44 -17.44 -23.44
C GLU A 20 22.96 -17.50 -23.23
N LYS A 21 23.42 -17.20 -22.01
CA LYS A 21 24.84 -17.03 -21.67
C LYS A 21 25.25 -17.85 -20.46
N LEU A 22 24.43 -18.77 -20.01
CA LEU A 22 24.68 -19.65 -18.88
C LEU A 22 24.69 -21.10 -19.33
N THR A 23 25.64 -21.83 -18.79
CA THR A 23 25.79 -23.30 -18.95
C THR A 23 25.81 -23.95 -17.58
N TRP A 24 25.46 -25.22 -17.56
CA TRP A 24 25.59 -26.02 -16.35
C TRP A 24 26.35 -27.31 -16.62
N THR A 25 27.06 -27.76 -15.62
CA THR A 25 27.82 -29.00 -15.63
C THR A 25 27.60 -29.78 -14.35
N TYR A 26 27.19 -31.03 -14.47
CA TYR A 26 27.00 -31.93 -13.34
C TYR A 26 28.03 -33.04 -13.31
N TYR A 27 28.71 -33.22 -12.19
CA TYR A 27 29.69 -34.24 -11.91
C TYR A 27 29.07 -35.31 -10.98
N GLN A 28 28.91 -36.53 -11.49
CA GLN A 28 28.27 -37.62 -10.73
C GLN A 28 29.12 -38.08 -9.54
N SER A 29 30.45 -38.10 -9.67
CA SER A 29 31.40 -38.51 -8.62
C SER A 29 31.32 -37.62 -7.39
N THR A 30 31.08 -36.33 -7.57
CA THR A 30 30.98 -35.33 -6.49
C THR A 30 29.55 -34.87 -6.20
N LYS A 31 28.58 -35.34 -7.02
CA LYS A 31 27.17 -34.94 -6.98
C LYS A 31 26.99 -33.42 -7.01
N THR A 32 27.82 -32.72 -7.77
CA THR A 32 27.93 -31.26 -7.82
C THR A 32 27.44 -30.73 -9.16
N LEU A 33 26.50 -29.81 -9.11
CA LEU A 33 26.06 -28.99 -10.24
C LEU A 33 26.79 -27.64 -10.19
N THR A 34 27.47 -27.27 -11.25
CA THR A 34 28.09 -25.96 -11.42
C THR A 34 27.32 -25.19 -12.48
N ILE A 35 26.96 -23.94 -12.19
CA ILE A 35 26.35 -23.00 -13.13
C ILE A 35 27.39 -21.94 -13.48
N ASP A 36 27.74 -21.84 -14.75
CA ASP A 36 28.78 -20.94 -15.24
C ASP A 36 28.26 -19.99 -16.31
N GLY A 37 28.89 -18.83 -16.43
CA GLY A 37 28.60 -17.82 -17.46
C GLY A 37 28.33 -16.43 -16.88
N ASN A 38 27.63 -15.60 -17.64
CA ASN A 38 27.36 -14.22 -17.25
C ASN A 38 25.89 -13.86 -17.46
N GLY A 39 25.29 -13.21 -16.47
CA GLY A 39 23.91 -12.71 -16.51
C GLY A 39 22.93 -13.48 -15.64
N ASN A 40 21.64 -13.29 -15.90
CA ASN A 40 20.57 -13.82 -15.07
C ASN A 40 20.27 -15.29 -15.41
N MET A 41 20.07 -16.10 -14.37
CA MET A 41 19.46 -17.42 -14.54
C MET A 41 17.99 -17.25 -14.92
N PRO A 42 17.46 -18.06 -15.87
CA PRO A 42 16.04 -18.00 -16.22
C PRO A 42 15.13 -18.37 -15.06
N ASN A 43 13.90 -17.87 -15.09
CA ASN A 43 12.83 -18.35 -14.24
C ASN A 43 12.29 -19.67 -14.80
N TYR A 44 11.99 -20.62 -13.90
CA TYR A 44 11.45 -21.92 -14.28
C TYR A 44 10.02 -22.06 -13.75
N PRO A 45 9.04 -22.34 -14.61
CA PRO A 45 7.73 -22.74 -14.11
C PRO A 45 7.83 -23.93 -13.15
N ALA A 46 7.06 -23.87 -12.07
CA ALA A 46 6.96 -24.97 -11.13
C ALA A 46 5.49 -25.27 -10.85
N ASP A 47 5.18 -26.55 -10.68
CA ASP A 47 3.89 -27.06 -10.23
C ASP A 47 4.06 -27.71 -8.86
N LYS A 48 3.08 -27.49 -7.98
CA LYS A 48 3.12 -28.04 -6.61
C LYS A 48 3.12 -29.57 -6.52
N TYR A 49 2.89 -30.26 -7.64
CA TYR A 49 2.88 -31.74 -7.70
C TYR A 49 4.04 -32.28 -8.51
N GLU A 50 4.52 -31.58 -9.52
CA GLU A 50 5.55 -32.02 -10.45
C GLU A 50 6.92 -31.37 -10.20
N GLY A 51 6.97 -30.29 -9.43
CA GLY A 51 8.19 -29.54 -9.16
C GLY A 51 8.58 -28.60 -10.29
N SER A 52 9.85 -28.18 -10.33
CA SER A 52 10.40 -27.26 -11.33
C SER A 52 10.75 -27.96 -12.63
N ILE A 53 10.63 -27.28 -13.75
CA ILE A 53 11.10 -27.74 -15.08
C ILE A 53 12.55 -27.34 -15.36
N ALA A 54 13.33 -26.97 -14.36
CA ALA A 54 14.75 -26.69 -14.52
C ALA A 54 15.50 -27.89 -15.18
N PRO A 55 16.50 -27.67 -16.05
CA PRO A 55 17.12 -28.74 -16.82
C PRO A 55 17.69 -29.90 -15.98
N TRP A 56 18.21 -29.59 -14.80
CA TRP A 56 18.74 -30.60 -13.86
C TRP A 56 17.63 -31.38 -13.14
N ARG A 57 16.45 -30.81 -12.97
CA ARG A 57 15.27 -31.47 -12.41
C ARG A 57 14.67 -32.51 -13.39
N ASN A 58 14.69 -32.19 -14.68
CA ASN A 58 14.19 -33.10 -15.73
C ASN A 58 15.15 -34.23 -16.09
N ASN A 59 16.27 -34.37 -15.37
CA ASN A 59 17.24 -35.43 -15.59
C ASN A 59 17.33 -36.34 -14.34
N SER A 60 16.79 -37.54 -14.41
CA SER A 60 16.76 -38.48 -13.29
C SER A 60 18.14 -38.88 -12.75
N ASN A 61 19.20 -38.74 -13.57
CA ASN A 61 20.59 -38.98 -13.13
C ASN A 61 21.14 -37.81 -12.31
N ILE A 62 20.48 -36.67 -12.31
CA ILE A 62 20.85 -35.47 -11.55
C ILE A 62 19.89 -35.29 -10.39
N ASP A 63 18.60 -35.22 -10.66
CA ASP A 63 17.53 -34.88 -9.70
C ASP A 63 17.59 -35.66 -8.40
N ASN A 64 17.75 -36.97 -8.50
CA ASN A 64 17.78 -37.85 -7.33
C ASN A 64 19.11 -37.86 -6.56
N PHE A 65 20.16 -37.24 -7.11
CA PHE A 65 21.52 -37.33 -6.58
C PHE A 65 22.21 -35.99 -6.34
N LEU A 66 21.60 -34.88 -6.74
CA LEU A 66 22.16 -33.54 -6.60
C LEU A 66 22.31 -33.15 -5.11
N GLU A 67 23.57 -33.07 -4.65
CA GLU A 67 23.86 -32.72 -3.25
C GLU A 67 24.51 -31.33 -3.11
N LYS A 68 25.20 -30.82 -4.16
CA LYS A 68 25.95 -29.57 -4.11
C LYS A 68 25.67 -28.72 -5.32
N VAL A 69 25.48 -27.40 -5.09
CA VAL A 69 25.34 -26.41 -6.15
C VAL A 69 26.44 -25.37 -6.01
N VAL A 70 27.13 -25.08 -7.09
CA VAL A 70 28.11 -24.01 -7.19
C VAL A 70 27.66 -23.06 -8.27
N ILE A 71 27.36 -21.82 -7.90
CA ILE A 71 27.04 -20.75 -8.84
C ILE A 71 28.29 -19.91 -8.99
N SER A 72 28.79 -19.82 -10.23
CA SER A 72 30.05 -19.13 -10.53
C SER A 72 29.89 -17.61 -10.58
N HIS A 73 31.01 -16.92 -10.38
CA HIS A 73 31.05 -15.48 -10.50
C HIS A 73 30.69 -15.05 -11.94
N GLY A 74 29.80 -14.04 -12.06
CA GLY A 74 29.22 -13.59 -13.34
C GLY A 74 27.73 -13.88 -13.46
N VAL A 75 27.22 -14.91 -12.75
CA VAL A 75 25.78 -15.08 -12.57
C VAL A 75 25.27 -13.98 -11.65
N THR A 76 24.16 -13.34 -12.01
CA THR A 76 23.66 -12.13 -11.35
C THR A 76 22.26 -12.28 -10.77
N SER A 77 21.53 -13.35 -11.09
CA SER A 77 20.28 -13.71 -10.42
C SER A 77 20.09 -15.23 -10.38
N ILE A 78 19.62 -15.76 -9.26
CA ILE A 78 19.08 -17.10 -9.18
C ILE A 78 17.62 -17.02 -9.59
N GLY A 79 17.25 -17.73 -10.67
CA GLY A 79 15.92 -17.69 -11.24
C GLY A 79 14.84 -18.27 -10.31
N GLU A 80 13.60 -17.87 -10.53
CA GLU A 80 12.46 -18.45 -9.82
C GLU A 80 12.41 -19.95 -9.97
N ASN A 81 12.16 -20.65 -8.86
CA ASN A 81 12.04 -22.12 -8.77
C ASN A 81 13.25 -22.91 -9.30
N ALA A 82 14.45 -22.29 -9.40
CA ALA A 82 15.62 -22.94 -10.00
C ALA A 82 15.98 -24.28 -9.33
N PHE A 83 15.83 -24.37 -8.02
CA PHE A 83 16.11 -25.59 -7.23
C PHE A 83 14.89 -26.02 -6.41
N PHE A 84 13.69 -25.71 -6.88
CA PHE A 84 12.43 -26.07 -6.22
C PHE A 84 12.32 -27.60 -6.01
N TRP A 85 12.12 -28.04 -4.76
CA TRP A 85 12.08 -29.44 -4.33
C TRP A 85 13.38 -30.24 -4.57
N CYS A 86 14.53 -29.61 -4.60
CA CYS A 86 15.79 -30.32 -4.61
C CYS A 86 16.17 -30.74 -3.18
N ASP A 87 15.45 -31.74 -2.65
CA ASP A 87 15.47 -32.14 -1.24
C ASP A 87 16.80 -32.78 -0.78
N LYS A 88 17.71 -33.13 -1.71
CA LYS A 88 19.03 -33.70 -1.44
C LYS A 88 20.15 -32.65 -1.41
N ILE A 89 19.91 -31.43 -1.85
CA ILE A 89 20.93 -30.38 -1.80
C ILE A 89 21.31 -30.09 -0.34
N THR A 90 22.60 -30.29 -0.02
CA THR A 90 23.17 -30.04 1.31
C THR A 90 23.90 -28.73 1.40
N SER A 91 24.41 -28.20 0.27
CA SER A 91 25.14 -26.93 0.23
C SER A 91 24.97 -26.20 -1.09
N VAL A 92 24.93 -24.88 -1.00
CA VAL A 92 24.88 -23.97 -2.15
C VAL A 92 25.95 -22.88 -1.96
N THR A 93 26.76 -22.68 -2.98
CA THR A 93 27.71 -21.54 -3.03
C THR A 93 27.12 -20.47 -3.93
N ILE A 94 26.83 -19.29 -3.36
CA ILE A 94 26.31 -18.11 -4.05
C ILE A 94 27.45 -17.11 -4.21
N PRO A 95 27.74 -16.62 -5.43
CA PRO A 95 28.82 -15.65 -5.65
C PRO A 95 28.41 -14.23 -5.23
N SER A 96 29.42 -13.37 -4.98
CA SER A 96 29.19 -11.97 -4.65
C SER A 96 28.66 -11.10 -5.81
N SER A 97 28.60 -11.65 -7.02
CA SER A 97 27.94 -11.01 -8.17
C SER A 97 26.41 -11.11 -8.14
N GLU A 98 25.88 -11.96 -7.25
CA GLU A 98 24.44 -12.20 -7.13
C GLU A 98 23.70 -10.99 -6.62
N LYS A 99 22.57 -10.63 -7.27
CA LYS A 99 21.73 -9.51 -6.91
C LYS A 99 20.37 -9.91 -6.34
N SER A 100 19.84 -11.05 -6.79
CA SER A 100 18.51 -11.49 -6.35
C SER A 100 18.39 -13.00 -6.29
N ILE A 101 17.74 -13.48 -5.25
CA ILE A 101 17.31 -14.86 -5.12
C ILE A 101 15.82 -14.90 -5.44
N GLY A 102 15.44 -15.60 -6.52
CA GLY A 102 14.09 -15.60 -7.06
C GLY A 102 13.06 -16.32 -6.18
N MET A 103 11.77 -16.12 -6.50
CA MET A 103 10.65 -16.79 -5.84
C MET A 103 10.83 -18.32 -5.88
N GLY A 104 10.65 -18.98 -4.73
CA GLY A 104 10.74 -20.45 -4.61
C GLY A 104 12.10 -21.05 -5.01
N ALA A 105 13.16 -20.25 -5.16
CA ALA A 105 14.44 -20.71 -5.73
C ALA A 105 14.99 -21.96 -5.05
N PHE A 106 14.84 -22.08 -3.73
CA PHE A 106 15.25 -23.24 -2.92
C PHE A 106 14.08 -23.80 -2.10
N TYR A 107 12.85 -23.61 -2.56
CA TYR A 107 11.68 -24.14 -1.85
C TYR A 107 11.81 -25.65 -1.60
N SER A 108 11.60 -26.07 -0.34
CA SER A 108 11.72 -27.47 0.10
C SER A 108 13.08 -28.15 -0.18
N CYS A 109 14.18 -27.40 -0.15
CA CYS A 109 15.53 -27.97 -0.10
C CYS A 109 15.84 -28.47 1.32
N LYS A 110 15.18 -29.54 1.74
CA LYS A 110 15.14 -30.03 3.15
C LYS A 110 16.49 -30.40 3.74
N ALA A 111 17.43 -30.87 2.92
CA ALA A 111 18.77 -31.25 3.38
C ALA A 111 19.76 -30.08 3.41
N LEU A 112 19.36 -28.85 2.98
CA LEU A 112 20.24 -27.68 2.94
C LEU A 112 20.57 -27.26 4.38
N THR A 113 21.81 -27.55 4.82
CA THR A 113 22.23 -27.31 6.22
C THR A 113 22.87 -25.95 6.43
N GLY A 114 23.40 -25.34 5.40
CA GLY A 114 24.02 -24.02 5.49
C GLY A 114 24.02 -23.31 4.15
N ILE A 115 23.70 -22.05 4.21
CA ILE A 115 23.77 -21.14 3.09
C ILE A 115 24.29 -19.79 3.56
N THR A 116 25.18 -19.20 2.78
CA THR A 116 25.65 -17.84 3.00
C THR A 116 25.06 -16.93 1.93
N ILE A 117 24.32 -15.92 2.35
CA ILE A 117 23.82 -14.87 1.47
C ILE A 117 24.92 -13.80 1.36
N PRO A 118 25.52 -13.59 0.19
CA PRO A 118 26.64 -12.64 0.05
C PRO A 118 26.18 -11.19 0.09
N ASN A 119 27.13 -10.29 0.44
CA ASN A 119 26.93 -8.83 0.48
C ASN A 119 26.74 -8.21 -0.93
N GLY A 120 25.94 -8.76 -1.76
CA GLY A 120 25.61 -8.27 -3.11
C GLY A 120 24.13 -8.44 -3.38
N VAL A 121 23.52 -9.38 -2.64
CA VAL A 121 22.10 -9.70 -2.77
C VAL A 121 21.26 -8.54 -2.23
N GLU A 122 20.36 -8.04 -3.06
CA GLU A 122 19.50 -6.90 -2.79
C GLU A 122 18.07 -7.35 -2.42
N SER A 123 17.66 -8.58 -2.85
CA SER A 123 16.34 -9.14 -2.53
C SER A 123 16.34 -10.65 -2.38
N ILE A 124 15.51 -11.14 -1.46
CA ILE A 124 15.15 -12.55 -1.28
C ILE A 124 13.67 -12.66 -1.63
N GLY A 125 13.35 -13.46 -2.65
CA GLY A 125 12.00 -13.59 -3.21
C GLY A 125 11.04 -14.35 -2.31
N GLU A 126 9.77 -14.36 -2.72
CA GLU A 126 8.68 -15.11 -2.09
C GLU A 126 9.05 -16.59 -1.99
N ASP A 127 8.83 -17.21 -0.82
CA ASP A 127 9.09 -18.63 -0.54
C ASP A 127 10.51 -19.12 -0.89
N ALA A 128 11.49 -18.23 -1.07
CA ALA A 128 12.80 -18.59 -1.61
C ALA A 128 13.50 -19.73 -0.87
N PHE A 129 13.34 -19.84 0.45
CA PHE A 129 13.88 -20.88 1.31
C PHE A 129 12.78 -21.57 2.16
N SER A 130 11.53 -21.45 1.77
CA SER A 130 10.42 -22.07 2.51
C SER A 130 10.60 -23.58 2.59
N ASN A 131 10.29 -24.19 3.75
CA ASN A 131 10.46 -25.62 4.04
C ASN A 131 11.93 -26.13 3.93
N CYS A 132 12.93 -25.31 4.20
CA CYS A 132 14.33 -25.71 4.28
C CYS A 132 14.69 -26.14 5.71
N ASP A 133 14.21 -27.31 6.14
CA ASP A 133 14.34 -27.81 7.53
C ASP A 133 15.79 -27.98 8.00
N GLY A 134 16.74 -28.17 7.06
CA GLY A 134 18.16 -28.34 7.37
C GLY A 134 18.87 -27.06 7.79
N ILE A 135 18.35 -25.88 7.44
CA ILE A 135 18.96 -24.59 7.81
C ILE A 135 18.79 -24.37 9.31
N THR A 136 19.91 -24.32 10.04
CA THR A 136 19.89 -24.09 11.51
C THR A 136 20.15 -22.64 11.91
N SER A 137 20.86 -21.89 11.07
CA SER A 137 21.10 -20.46 11.28
C SER A 137 21.25 -19.74 9.96
N ILE A 138 20.86 -18.47 9.93
CA ILE A 138 21.01 -17.60 8.74
C ILE A 138 21.43 -16.19 9.15
N SER A 139 22.36 -15.62 8.38
CA SER A 139 22.69 -14.19 8.45
C SER A 139 22.28 -13.51 7.17
N ILE A 140 21.43 -12.51 7.27
CA ILE A 140 20.92 -11.71 6.16
C ILE A 140 21.70 -10.39 6.12
N PRO A 141 22.49 -10.15 5.07
CA PRO A 141 23.33 -8.96 4.98
C PRO A 141 22.49 -7.70 4.73
N GLY A 142 23.02 -6.55 5.14
CA GLY A 142 22.35 -5.25 4.99
C GLY A 142 22.20 -4.73 3.56
N SER A 143 22.74 -5.45 2.57
CA SER A 143 22.44 -5.20 1.15
C SER A 143 21.04 -5.67 0.75
N VAL A 144 20.48 -6.65 1.46
CA VAL A 144 19.11 -7.12 1.26
C VAL A 144 18.16 -6.04 1.76
N ILE A 145 17.35 -5.49 0.87
CA ILE A 145 16.33 -4.49 1.22
C ILE A 145 15.04 -5.19 1.67
N ASN A 146 14.65 -6.27 0.95
CA ASN A 146 13.39 -6.99 1.18
C ASN A 146 13.64 -8.47 1.42
N ILE A 147 13.04 -8.99 2.50
CA ILE A 147 12.85 -10.42 2.77
C ILE A 147 11.40 -10.71 2.40
N GLY A 148 11.20 -11.46 1.31
CA GLY A 148 9.88 -11.64 0.67
C GLY A 148 8.91 -12.50 1.47
N TYR A 149 7.65 -12.52 1.02
CA TYR A 149 6.57 -13.33 1.57
C TYR A 149 7.01 -14.78 1.79
N GLY A 150 6.82 -15.29 3.01
CA GLY A 150 7.16 -16.68 3.34
C GLY A 150 8.61 -17.11 3.12
N ALA A 151 9.55 -16.19 2.89
CA ALA A 151 10.91 -16.49 2.41
C ALA A 151 11.63 -17.60 3.18
N PHE A 152 11.42 -17.71 4.50
CA PHE A 152 11.96 -18.75 5.39
C PHE A 152 10.82 -19.48 6.13
N SER A 153 9.60 -19.44 5.61
CA SER A 153 8.46 -20.11 6.24
C SER A 153 8.70 -21.60 6.41
N SER A 154 8.29 -22.16 7.54
CA SER A 154 8.40 -23.59 7.85
C SER A 154 9.84 -24.15 7.81
N CYS A 155 10.85 -23.32 8.07
CA CYS A 155 12.22 -23.79 8.29
C CYS A 155 12.34 -24.38 9.71
N GLY A 156 11.91 -25.64 9.86
CA GLY A 156 11.75 -26.30 11.17
C GLY A 156 13.04 -26.45 11.98
N GLY A 157 14.22 -26.46 11.34
CA GLY A 157 15.52 -26.52 12.02
C GLY A 157 16.13 -25.16 12.38
N LEU A 158 15.53 -24.04 11.94
CA LEU A 158 16.10 -22.70 12.11
C LEU A 158 15.97 -22.24 13.57
N THR A 159 17.11 -22.07 14.24
CA THR A 159 17.18 -21.66 15.66
C THR A 159 17.60 -20.22 15.87
N ASN A 160 18.37 -19.66 14.93
CA ASN A 160 18.92 -18.30 15.05
C ASN A 160 18.89 -17.56 13.71
N VAL A 161 18.49 -16.31 13.75
CA VAL A 161 18.48 -15.38 12.59
C VAL A 161 19.16 -14.06 12.98
N THR A 162 20.10 -13.62 12.17
CA THR A 162 20.70 -12.28 12.30
C THR A 162 20.33 -11.46 11.06
N VAL A 163 19.57 -10.41 11.23
CA VAL A 163 19.27 -9.42 10.19
C VAL A 163 20.17 -8.20 10.38
N SER A 164 20.94 -7.85 9.35
CA SER A 164 21.89 -6.74 9.43
C SER A 164 21.26 -5.39 9.14
N GLU A 165 21.89 -4.32 9.63
CA GLU A 165 21.51 -2.93 9.33
C GLU A 165 21.49 -2.68 7.82
N GLY A 166 20.40 -2.09 7.32
CA GLY A 166 20.12 -1.85 5.90
C GLY A 166 18.87 -2.56 5.40
N VAL A 167 18.49 -3.71 5.98
CA VAL A 167 17.21 -4.37 5.68
C VAL A 167 16.05 -3.46 6.07
N LYS A 168 15.05 -3.31 5.19
CA LYS A 168 13.89 -2.43 5.38
C LYS A 168 12.60 -3.19 5.62
N ASN A 169 12.38 -4.26 4.85
CA ASN A 169 11.10 -4.96 4.84
C ASN A 169 11.30 -6.44 5.17
N ILE A 170 10.46 -6.93 6.07
CA ILE A 170 10.25 -8.33 6.38
C ILE A 170 8.78 -8.59 6.06
N ASP A 171 8.50 -9.26 4.95
CA ASP A 171 7.15 -9.43 4.46
C ASP A 171 6.33 -10.44 5.27
N GLU A 172 5.06 -10.59 4.96
CA GLU A 172 4.15 -11.50 5.60
C GLU A 172 4.70 -12.94 5.60
N TYR A 173 4.50 -13.64 6.71
CA TYR A 173 4.90 -15.04 6.90
C TYR A 173 6.40 -15.33 6.73
N ALA A 174 7.29 -14.33 6.65
CA ALA A 174 8.71 -14.51 6.31
C ALA A 174 9.41 -15.59 7.14
N PHE A 175 9.11 -15.72 8.43
CA PHE A 175 9.61 -16.76 9.35
C PHE A 175 8.48 -17.55 10.01
N TYR A 176 7.31 -17.60 9.37
CA TYR A 176 6.15 -18.33 9.86
C TYR A 176 6.48 -19.80 10.10
N TYR A 177 6.00 -20.36 11.23
CA TYR A 177 6.17 -21.77 11.57
C TYR A 177 7.64 -22.27 11.65
N CYS A 178 8.61 -21.37 11.90
CA CYS A 178 9.97 -21.76 12.24
C CYS A 178 9.98 -22.29 13.69
N SER A 179 9.62 -23.54 13.88
CA SER A 179 9.25 -24.12 15.18
C SER A 179 10.38 -24.22 16.20
N GLN A 180 11.62 -23.95 15.79
CA GLN A 180 12.80 -23.90 16.67
C GLN A 180 13.46 -22.51 16.73
N LEU A 181 12.85 -21.46 16.17
CA LEU A 181 13.43 -20.12 16.18
C LEU A 181 13.33 -19.48 17.58
N GLU A 182 14.41 -19.58 18.33
CA GLU A 182 14.52 -19.07 19.70
C GLU A 182 15.19 -17.70 19.79
N ASP A 183 15.96 -17.31 18.75
CA ASP A 183 16.70 -16.04 18.75
C ASP A 183 16.65 -15.37 17.37
N ILE A 184 16.36 -14.09 17.37
CA ILE A 184 16.44 -13.23 16.19
C ILE A 184 16.91 -11.82 16.56
N THR A 185 17.84 -11.30 15.80
CA THR A 185 18.28 -9.91 15.90
C THR A 185 17.73 -9.10 14.73
N LEU A 186 16.95 -8.05 15.03
CA LEU A 186 16.42 -7.11 14.06
C LEU A 186 17.08 -5.73 14.23
N PRO A 187 17.56 -5.10 13.15
CA PRO A 187 18.17 -3.77 13.19
C PRO A 187 17.12 -2.66 13.18
N ASP A 188 17.51 -1.45 13.65
CA ASP A 188 16.65 -0.26 13.63
C ASP A 188 16.24 0.21 12.22
N SER A 189 16.90 -0.28 11.17
CA SER A 189 16.60 0.04 9.78
C SER A 189 15.29 -0.57 9.27
N VAL A 190 14.76 -1.61 9.96
CA VAL A 190 13.50 -2.26 9.56
C VAL A 190 12.34 -1.31 9.81
N THR A 191 11.61 -1.00 8.75
CA THR A 191 10.46 -0.09 8.77
C THR A 191 9.13 -0.78 8.46
N HIS A 192 9.18 -2.02 7.94
CA HIS A 192 7.99 -2.82 7.67
C HIS A 192 8.18 -4.26 8.17
N ILE A 193 7.21 -4.75 8.93
CA ILE A 193 7.12 -6.14 9.39
C ILE A 193 5.69 -6.60 9.12
N GLY A 194 5.57 -7.53 8.19
CA GLY A 194 4.31 -8.06 7.69
C GLY A 194 3.58 -8.95 8.71
N VAL A 195 2.29 -9.13 8.47
CA VAL A 195 1.44 -9.95 9.33
C VAL A 195 1.98 -11.38 9.46
N ASN A 196 1.95 -11.92 10.67
CA ASN A 196 2.40 -13.28 10.96
C ASN A 196 3.87 -13.58 10.59
N ALA A 197 4.72 -12.58 10.38
CA ALA A 197 6.11 -12.79 10.01
C ALA A 197 6.85 -13.76 10.94
N PHE A 198 6.50 -13.78 12.23
CA PHE A 198 7.10 -14.65 13.26
C PHE A 198 6.09 -15.58 13.92
N PHE A 199 4.88 -15.69 13.40
CA PHE A 199 3.83 -16.47 14.06
C PHE A 199 4.16 -17.97 14.09
N GLN A 200 3.80 -18.66 15.19
CA GLN A 200 4.14 -20.06 15.45
C GLN A 200 5.65 -20.33 15.54
N THR A 201 6.41 -19.37 16.05
CA THR A 201 7.80 -19.54 16.49
C THR A 201 7.88 -19.47 18.02
N PRO A 202 8.93 -20.04 18.66
CA PRO A 202 9.13 -19.88 20.10
C PRO A 202 9.30 -18.44 20.57
N ILE A 203 9.85 -17.55 19.72
CA ILE A 203 9.98 -16.11 20.02
C ILE A 203 8.63 -15.37 20.01
N TYR A 204 7.59 -15.95 19.37
CA TYR A 204 6.25 -15.36 19.35
C TYR A 204 5.53 -15.63 20.67
N ASN A 205 6.03 -15.00 21.73
CA ASN A 205 5.52 -15.16 23.09
C ASN A 205 5.29 -13.79 23.73
N TYR A 206 4.05 -13.58 24.17
CA TYR A 206 3.66 -12.32 24.82
C TYR A 206 4.29 -12.21 26.21
N ASP A 207 4.71 -10.99 26.60
CA ASP A 207 5.09 -10.72 27.98
C ASP A 207 3.90 -10.95 28.94
N SER A 208 4.22 -11.24 30.19
CA SER A 208 3.20 -11.59 31.19
C SER A 208 2.53 -10.39 31.84
N GLU A 209 3.04 -9.17 31.63
CA GLU A 209 2.52 -7.95 32.26
C GLU A 209 1.46 -7.28 31.38
N TRP A 210 1.81 -7.05 30.11
CA TRP A 210 0.95 -6.30 29.18
C TRP A 210 0.39 -7.12 28.03
N ASN A 211 0.74 -8.40 27.92
CA ASN A 211 0.35 -9.25 26.80
C ASN A 211 0.75 -8.66 25.43
N VAL A 212 1.98 -8.19 25.33
CA VAL A 212 2.55 -7.63 24.11
C VAL A 212 3.83 -8.36 23.71
N LEU A 213 4.18 -8.28 22.45
CA LEU A 213 5.39 -8.88 21.90
C LEU A 213 6.26 -7.81 21.24
N TYR A 214 7.52 -7.75 21.67
CA TYR A 214 8.59 -7.01 21.01
C TYR A 214 9.68 -7.93 20.51
N ILE A 215 10.29 -7.55 19.40
CA ILE A 215 11.55 -8.11 18.92
C ILE A 215 12.52 -6.94 18.72
N GLY A 216 13.53 -6.81 19.60
CA GLY A 216 14.38 -5.63 19.63
C GLY A 216 13.57 -4.34 19.82
N ASN A 217 13.76 -3.38 18.94
CA ASN A 217 13.06 -2.11 18.95
C ASN A 217 11.79 -2.11 18.06
N HIS A 218 11.18 -3.27 17.83
CA HIS A 218 9.99 -3.39 17.00
C HIS A 218 8.83 -3.97 17.80
N PHE A 219 7.68 -3.30 17.76
CA PHE A 219 6.44 -3.80 18.33
C PHE A 219 5.78 -4.74 17.33
N ILE A 220 5.65 -6.01 17.69
CA ILE A 220 5.19 -7.06 16.76
C ILE A 220 3.69 -7.32 16.91
N ALA A 221 3.21 -7.49 18.14
CA ALA A 221 1.82 -7.83 18.38
C ALA A 221 1.38 -7.51 19.80
N ALA A 222 0.10 -7.19 19.96
CA ALA A 222 -0.61 -7.20 21.24
C ALA A 222 -1.61 -8.35 21.27
N ASN A 223 -1.80 -8.94 22.45
CA ASN A 223 -2.88 -9.87 22.66
C ASN A 223 -4.22 -9.12 22.65
N GLN A 224 -5.25 -9.67 22.03
CA GLN A 224 -6.58 -9.05 21.91
C GLN A 224 -7.25 -8.73 23.27
N ASN A 225 -6.77 -9.31 24.39
CA ASN A 225 -7.24 -9.02 25.73
C ASN A 225 -6.62 -7.75 26.35
N ILE A 226 -5.67 -7.08 25.68
CA ILE A 226 -5.15 -5.78 26.13
C ILE A 226 -6.30 -4.79 26.30
N SER A 227 -6.28 -4.01 27.38
CA SER A 227 -7.41 -3.14 27.70
C SER A 227 -6.97 -1.85 28.36
N GLY A 228 -7.79 -0.80 28.24
CA GLY A 228 -7.51 0.51 28.83
C GLY A 228 -6.49 1.30 28.03
N GLU A 229 -5.51 1.89 28.73
CA GLU A 229 -4.46 2.73 28.17
C GLU A 229 -3.16 1.93 28.03
N TYR A 230 -2.47 2.07 26.91
CA TYR A 230 -1.17 1.44 26.69
C TYR A 230 -0.15 2.46 26.20
N THR A 231 1.07 2.39 26.72
CA THR A 231 2.19 3.21 26.25
C THR A 231 3.22 2.32 25.56
N VAL A 232 3.42 2.54 24.26
CA VAL A 232 4.47 1.88 23.47
C VAL A 232 5.84 2.24 24.04
N GLN A 233 6.72 1.24 24.19
CA GLN A 233 8.04 1.43 24.80
C GLN A 233 8.87 2.48 24.03
N SER A 234 9.57 3.32 24.80
CA SER A 234 10.51 4.28 24.22
C SER A 234 11.64 3.54 23.48
N GLY A 235 12.03 4.05 22.33
CA GLY A 235 13.01 3.39 21.45
C GLY A 235 12.37 2.58 20.31
N THR A 236 11.07 2.21 20.44
CA THR A 236 10.35 1.49 19.36
C THR A 236 10.44 2.24 18.03
N LYS A 237 10.81 1.54 16.98
CA LYS A 237 10.97 2.07 15.60
C LYS A 237 9.76 1.78 14.73
N THR A 238 9.23 0.56 14.83
CA THR A 238 8.16 0.09 13.96
C THR A 238 7.04 -0.52 14.80
N ILE A 239 5.80 -0.22 14.46
CA ILE A 239 4.61 -0.97 14.85
C ILE A 239 4.26 -1.84 13.65
N ALA A 240 4.33 -3.16 13.80
CA ALA A 240 4.14 -4.12 12.70
C ALA A 240 2.71 -4.13 12.15
N ASP A 241 2.53 -4.79 11.01
CA ASP A 241 1.21 -5.02 10.43
C ASP A 241 0.31 -5.78 11.41
N SER A 242 -0.93 -5.35 11.53
CA SER A 242 -1.95 -5.93 12.42
C SER A 242 -1.55 -5.99 13.91
N ALA A 243 -0.55 -5.21 14.33
CA ALA A 243 0.06 -5.31 15.66
C ALA A 243 -0.91 -5.14 16.83
N PHE A 244 -1.95 -4.33 16.69
CA PHE A 244 -3.05 -4.16 17.65
C PHE A 244 -4.41 -4.60 17.06
N SER A 245 -4.41 -5.38 15.99
CA SER A 245 -5.67 -5.80 15.36
C SER A 245 -6.57 -6.54 16.35
N ALA A 246 -7.87 -6.22 16.32
CA ALA A 246 -8.91 -6.75 17.20
C ALA A 246 -8.72 -6.44 18.71
N CYS A 247 -7.94 -5.43 19.06
CA CYS A 247 -7.79 -4.96 20.45
C CYS A 247 -8.97 -4.03 20.84
N GLY A 248 -10.18 -4.54 20.79
CA GLY A 248 -11.42 -3.77 21.00
C GLY A 248 -11.57 -3.13 22.39
N ASN A 249 -10.79 -3.57 23.39
CA ASN A 249 -10.78 -3.00 24.74
C ASN A 249 -9.66 -1.98 24.97
N LEU A 250 -8.75 -1.75 23.99
CA LEU A 250 -7.72 -0.74 24.03
C LEU A 250 -8.34 0.63 23.72
N THR A 251 -8.46 1.50 24.74
CA THR A 251 -9.18 2.77 24.62
C THR A 251 -8.29 3.98 24.35
N ASP A 252 -7.01 3.88 24.67
CA ASP A 252 -6.01 4.91 24.45
C ASP A 252 -4.63 4.33 24.19
N ILE A 253 -3.82 4.99 23.36
CA ILE A 253 -2.44 4.59 23.09
C ILE A 253 -1.51 5.79 22.99
N THR A 254 -0.36 5.70 23.66
CA THR A 254 0.73 6.66 23.53
C THR A 254 1.83 6.08 22.65
N ILE A 255 2.09 6.74 21.52
CA ILE A 255 3.16 6.38 20.58
C ILE A 255 4.35 7.34 20.79
N PRO A 256 5.56 6.85 21.09
CA PRO A 256 6.72 7.71 21.33
C PRO A 256 7.31 8.29 20.02
N ASP A 257 8.05 9.40 20.16
CA ASP A 257 8.77 10.08 19.07
C ASP A 257 9.91 9.24 18.44
N SER A 258 10.09 7.99 18.84
CA SER A 258 11.04 7.05 18.23
C SER A 258 10.42 6.22 17.10
N VAL A 259 9.06 6.11 17.05
CA VAL A 259 8.35 5.34 16.03
C VAL A 259 8.38 6.08 14.70
N VAL A 260 8.84 5.40 13.66
CA VAL A 260 8.93 5.95 12.29
C VAL A 260 7.90 5.35 11.34
N SER A 261 7.37 4.16 11.67
CA SER A 261 6.41 3.44 10.82
C SER A 261 5.31 2.77 11.64
N ILE A 262 4.08 2.88 11.14
CA ILE A 262 2.88 2.17 11.58
C ILE A 262 2.45 1.28 10.42
N GLY A 263 2.32 -0.02 10.65
CA GLY A 263 2.02 -1.02 9.62
C GLY A 263 0.59 -1.03 9.12
N ASN A 264 0.35 -1.87 8.11
CA ASN A 264 -0.98 -2.10 7.56
C ASN A 264 -1.90 -2.71 8.63
N HIS A 265 -3.17 -2.29 8.70
CA HIS A 265 -4.12 -2.79 9.69
C HIS A 265 -3.64 -2.71 11.15
N ALA A 266 -2.63 -1.89 11.46
CA ALA A 266 -1.98 -1.90 12.77
C ALA A 266 -2.95 -1.71 13.95
N PHE A 267 -4.00 -0.92 13.77
CA PHE A 267 -5.05 -0.65 14.75
C PHE A 267 -6.44 -1.10 14.27
N ASP A 268 -6.50 -2.03 13.32
CA ASP A 268 -7.79 -2.52 12.85
C ASP A 268 -8.64 -3.06 14.02
N SER A 269 -9.93 -2.72 14.05
CA SER A 269 -10.88 -3.17 15.09
C SER A 269 -10.46 -2.83 16.52
N CYS A 270 -9.75 -1.71 16.71
CA CYS A 270 -9.40 -1.20 18.05
C CYS A 270 -10.51 -0.34 18.64
N GLY A 271 -10.61 -0.35 19.98
CA GLY A 271 -11.53 0.51 20.74
C GLY A 271 -11.01 1.93 20.99
N LEU A 272 -10.03 2.41 20.21
CA LEU A 272 -9.42 3.72 20.36
C LEU A 272 -10.42 4.85 20.13
N LYS A 273 -10.47 5.82 21.07
CA LYS A 273 -11.29 7.02 20.94
C LYS A 273 -10.59 8.14 20.19
N SER A 274 -9.28 8.21 20.34
CA SER A 274 -8.42 9.14 19.60
C SER A 274 -7.02 8.56 19.51
N ILE A 275 -6.24 9.06 18.55
CA ILE A 275 -4.83 8.70 18.42
C ILE A 275 -4.01 9.94 18.10
N ASN A 276 -2.80 10.03 18.71
CA ASN A 276 -1.84 11.09 18.43
C ASN A 276 -0.67 10.51 17.64
N ILE A 277 -0.47 10.99 16.42
CA ILE A 277 0.61 10.59 15.52
C ILE A 277 1.81 11.50 15.77
N PRO A 278 2.95 10.98 16.25
CA PRO A 278 4.12 11.78 16.55
C PRO A 278 4.81 12.33 15.30
N LYS A 279 5.70 13.30 15.50
CA LYS A 279 6.46 13.95 14.40
C LYS A 279 7.39 13.00 13.65
N SER A 280 7.79 11.89 14.24
CA SER A 280 8.71 10.92 13.66
C SER A 280 8.06 9.95 12.68
N VAL A 281 6.74 9.76 12.74
CA VAL A 281 6.01 8.82 11.86
C VAL A 281 5.99 9.36 10.45
N THR A 282 6.66 8.68 9.54
CA THR A 282 6.72 9.01 8.11
C THR A 282 6.01 8.00 7.24
N ASN A 283 5.56 6.89 7.82
CA ASN A 283 4.77 5.88 7.12
C ASN A 283 3.60 5.41 7.99
N ILE A 284 2.39 5.45 7.43
CA ILE A 284 1.17 4.85 7.97
C ILE A 284 0.65 3.90 6.90
N GLY A 285 0.57 2.62 7.23
CA GLY A 285 0.15 1.57 6.30
C GLY A 285 -1.32 1.64 5.91
N GLU A 286 -1.67 0.87 4.89
CA GLU A 286 -3.03 0.78 4.40
C GLU A 286 -3.96 0.27 5.50
N CYS A 287 -5.17 0.79 5.55
CA CYS A 287 -6.20 0.39 6.52
C CYS A 287 -5.74 0.40 7.99
N ALA A 288 -4.72 1.21 8.35
CA ALA A 288 -4.16 1.23 9.71
C ALA A 288 -5.22 1.45 10.80
N PHE A 289 -6.30 2.18 10.49
CA PHE A 289 -7.43 2.48 11.39
C PHE A 289 -8.75 1.87 10.87
N TYR A 290 -8.67 0.73 10.19
CA TYR A 290 -9.85 0.03 9.68
C TYR A 290 -10.76 -0.36 10.85
N THR A 291 -12.06 -0.31 10.68
CA THR A 291 -13.08 -0.68 11.69
C THR A 291 -12.86 -0.19 13.14
N CYS A 292 -12.19 0.96 13.33
CA CYS A 292 -12.08 1.63 14.63
C CYS A 292 -13.38 2.40 14.94
N PHE A 293 -14.45 1.70 15.31
CA PHE A 293 -15.80 2.28 15.42
C PHE A 293 -15.93 3.39 16.46
N ASP A 294 -15.08 3.43 17.49
CA ASP A 294 -15.11 4.47 18.54
C ASP A 294 -14.22 5.69 18.23
N LEU A 295 -13.49 5.67 17.08
CA LEU A 295 -12.48 6.68 16.75
C LEU A 295 -13.14 8.02 16.35
N LYS A 296 -12.86 9.07 17.12
CA LYS A 296 -13.39 10.43 16.94
C LYS A 296 -12.38 11.38 16.32
N SER A 297 -11.09 11.14 16.54
CA SER A 297 -10.03 12.01 16.01
C SER A 297 -8.70 11.29 15.84
N ILE A 298 -8.00 11.66 14.77
CA ILE A 298 -6.59 11.35 14.52
C ILE A 298 -5.85 12.68 14.53
N ASN A 299 -4.98 12.88 15.52
CA ASN A 299 -4.26 14.13 15.69
C ASN A 299 -2.80 13.93 15.27
N VAL A 300 -2.29 14.76 14.39
CA VAL A 300 -0.91 14.70 13.92
C VAL A 300 -0.11 15.85 14.52
N ASN A 301 1.08 15.54 15.04
CA ASN A 301 2.00 16.56 15.52
C ASN A 301 2.32 17.58 14.41
N THR A 302 2.29 18.87 14.70
CA THR A 302 2.47 19.96 13.73
C THR A 302 3.80 19.89 12.98
N ASP A 303 4.85 19.33 13.63
CA ASP A 303 6.18 19.17 13.05
C ASP A 303 6.33 17.87 12.25
N ASN A 304 5.26 17.08 12.07
CA ASN A 304 5.32 15.87 11.26
C ASN A 304 5.60 16.22 9.80
N PRO A 305 6.60 15.57 9.13
CA PRO A 305 6.98 15.92 7.75
C PRO A 305 6.08 15.29 6.67
N ALA A 306 5.35 14.21 6.99
CA ALA A 306 4.63 13.41 6.01
C ALA A 306 3.11 13.55 6.08
N TYR A 307 2.57 13.92 7.24
CA TYR A 307 1.14 13.97 7.51
C TYR A 307 0.74 15.26 8.21
N CYS A 308 -0.54 15.59 8.11
CA CYS A 308 -1.16 16.61 8.94
C CYS A 308 -2.58 16.19 9.33
N SER A 309 -3.16 16.87 10.30
CA SER A 309 -4.58 16.71 10.62
C SER A 309 -5.27 18.06 10.78
N GLU A 310 -6.53 18.11 10.39
CA GLU A 310 -7.43 19.23 10.64
C GLU A 310 -8.74 18.69 11.17
N ASP A 311 -9.19 19.24 12.30
CA ASP A 311 -10.40 18.77 12.99
C ASP A 311 -10.40 17.25 13.26
N GLY A 312 -9.23 16.65 13.49
CA GLY A 312 -9.07 15.23 13.75
C GLY A 312 -9.16 14.32 12.51
N ILE A 313 -9.21 14.86 11.31
CA ILE A 313 -9.19 14.13 10.05
C ILE A 313 -7.74 14.03 9.57
N LEU A 314 -7.33 12.84 9.13
CA LEU A 314 -5.97 12.57 8.67
C LEU A 314 -5.82 12.88 7.18
N TYR A 315 -4.78 13.64 6.84
CA TYR A 315 -4.38 14.00 5.48
C TYR A 315 -2.88 13.72 5.27
N ASP A 316 -2.46 13.68 4.00
CA ASP A 316 -1.07 13.91 3.63
C ASP A 316 -0.61 15.31 4.07
N LYS A 317 0.70 15.57 4.04
CA LYS A 317 1.27 16.83 4.54
C LYS A 317 0.74 18.07 3.83
N GLU A 318 0.57 17.99 2.53
CA GLU A 318 0.14 19.06 1.63
C GLU A 318 -1.38 19.24 1.61
N LYS A 319 -2.13 18.37 2.29
CA LYS A 319 -3.60 18.29 2.22
C LYS A 319 -4.13 18.10 0.79
N THR A 320 -3.45 17.31 0.02
CA THR A 320 -3.88 16.91 -1.33
C THR A 320 -4.61 15.58 -1.33
N GLU A 321 -4.39 14.78 -0.28
CA GLU A 321 -5.08 13.50 -0.07
C GLU A 321 -5.76 13.46 1.30
N ILE A 322 -7.03 13.05 1.33
CA ILE A 322 -7.69 12.63 2.56
C ILE A 322 -7.47 11.14 2.77
N ILE A 323 -6.75 10.79 3.85
CA ILE A 323 -6.36 9.42 4.16
C ILE A 323 -7.43 8.72 5.02
N ARG A 324 -7.91 9.42 6.07
CA ARG A 324 -8.92 8.83 6.96
C ARG A 324 -9.80 9.88 7.63
N PHE A 325 -11.10 9.71 7.48
CA PHE A 325 -12.14 10.38 8.27
C PHE A 325 -12.53 9.46 9.42
N PRO A 326 -12.43 9.88 10.70
CA PRO A 326 -12.78 9.04 11.84
C PRO A 326 -14.24 8.63 11.86
N GLN A 327 -14.51 7.36 12.18
CA GLN A 327 -15.83 6.76 12.04
C GLN A 327 -16.89 7.33 12.99
N GLU A 328 -16.51 7.67 14.24
CA GLU A 328 -17.38 8.24 15.27
C GLU A 328 -17.29 9.77 15.35
N LYS A 329 -16.77 10.39 14.29
CA LYS A 329 -16.78 11.86 14.20
C LYS A 329 -18.21 12.39 14.17
N THR A 330 -18.48 13.43 14.97
CA THR A 330 -19.86 13.94 15.20
C THR A 330 -20.39 14.80 14.05
N ASP A 331 -19.55 15.14 13.07
CA ASP A 331 -19.96 15.95 11.92
C ASP A 331 -20.95 15.20 11.04
N THR A 332 -22.15 15.72 10.92
CA THR A 332 -23.18 15.14 10.05
C THR A 332 -23.10 15.62 8.61
N SER A 333 -22.30 16.66 8.33
CA SER A 333 -22.09 17.21 6.99
C SER A 333 -20.62 17.59 6.84
N PHE A 334 -20.01 17.18 5.75
CA PHE A 334 -18.60 17.48 5.50
C PHE A 334 -18.40 17.95 4.04
N ALA A 335 -17.70 19.06 3.89
CA ALA A 335 -17.19 19.50 2.59
C ALA A 335 -15.69 19.22 2.58
N ILE A 336 -15.26 18.31 1.70
CA ILE A 336 -13.85 18.02 1.49
C ILE A 336 -13.15 19.31 1.01
N PRO A 337 -12.01 19.70 1.58
CA PRO A 337 -11.30 20.92 1.18
C PRO A 337 -10.96 20.96 -0.31
N ASP A 338 -11.02 22.14 -0.92
CA ASP A 338 -10.71 22.36 -2.35
C ASP A 338 -9.25 22.00 -2.73
N SER A 339 -8.35 21.86 -1.75
CA SER A 339 -6.96 21.40 -1.98
C SER A 339 -6.87 19.90 -2.26
N VAL A 340 -7.89 19.12 -1.86
CA VAL A 340 -7.88 17.65 -1.99
C VAL A 340 -8.16 17.27 -3.43
N THR A 341 -7.26 16.49 -4.00
CA THR A 341 -7.36 15.90 -5.34
C THR A 341 -7.44 14.37 -5.32
N SER A 342 -7.17 13.76 -4.16
CA SER A 342 -7.26 12.31 -3.94
C SER A 342 -8.04 11.98 -2.67
N ILE A 343 -8.84 10.93 -2.75
CA ILE A 343 -9.54 10.34 -1.60
C ILE A 343 -9.05 8.90 -1.50
N GLY A 344 -8.38 8.58 -0.40
CA GLY A 344 -7.79 7.25 -0.19
C GLY A 344 -8.84 6.12 -0.15
N ASN A 345 -8.37 4.89 -0.35
CA ASN A 345 -9.18 3.71 -0.13
C ASN A 345 -9.71 3.72 1.32
N ASP A 346 -10.95 3.29 1.52
CA ASP A 346 -11.58 3.22 2.84
C ASP A 346 -11.64 4.55 3.63
N ALA A 347 -11.36 5.71 3.00
CA ALA A 347 -11.20 6.99 3.70
C ALA A 347 -12.41 7.38 4.55
N PHE A 348 -13.63 7.05 4.14
CA PHE A 348 -14.89 7.28 4.84
C PHE A 348 -15.63 5.98 5.21
N LEU A 349 -14.93 4.86 5.19
CA LEU A 349 -15.51 3.56 5.49
C LEU A 349 -16.21 3.56 6.86
N TYR A 350 -17.47 3.06 6.91
CA TYR A 350 -18.31 2.98 8.11
C TYR A 350 -18.62 4.32 8.81
N CYS A 351 -18.52 5.44 8.11
CA CYS A 351 -18.88 6.75 8.66
C CYS A 351 -20.43 6.87 8.80
N SER A 352 -21.00 6.07 9.70
CA SER A 352 -22.45 5.92 9.88
C SER A 352 -23.16 7.17 10.40
N GLY A 353 -22.42 8.17 10.92
CA GLY A 353 -22.95 9.47 11.35
C GLY A 353 -23.06 10.52 10.23
N LEU A 354 -22.34 10.33 9.12
CA LEU A 354 -22.22 11.32 8.04
C LEU A 354 -23.48 11.30 7.15
N LYS A 355 -24.22 12.42 7.11
CA LYS A 355 -25.47 12.55 6.34
C LYS A 355 -25.28 13.20 4.99
N SER A 356 -24.29 14.08 4.84
CA SER A 356 -23.99 14.72 3.58
C SER A 356 -22.50 14.95 3.38
N ILE A 357 -22.05 14.84 2.13
CA ILE A 357 -20.66 15.09 1.75
C ILE A 357 -20.60 15.84 0.42
N ILE A 358 -19.62 16.73 0.29
CA ILE A 358 -19.32 17.45 -0.94
C ILE A 358 -17.89 17.10 -1.35
N ILE A 359 -17.74 16.54 -2.54
CA ILE A 359 -16.46 16.24 -3.16
C ILE A 359 -16.03 17.46 -3.98
N PRO A 360 -14.79 17.98 -3.84
CA PRO A 360 -14.33 19.15 -4.56
C PRO A 360 -13.99 18.85 -6.02
N ASP A 361 -13.98 19.91 -6.85
CA ASP A 361 -13.42 19.83 -8.20
C ASP A 361 -11.94 19.44 -8.14
N GLY A 362 -11.50 18.57 -9.06
CA GLY A 362 -10.12 18.07 -9.13
C GLY A 362 -9.95 16.66 -8.61
N VAL A 363 -10.93 16.11 -7.87
CA VAL A 363 -10.97 14.68 -7.57
C VAL A 363 -11.41 13.92 -8.82
N GLU A 364 -10.55 13.06 -9.34
CA GLU A 364 -10.81 12.27 -10.57
C GLU A 364 -11.33 10.88 -10.28
N LYS A 365 -11.05 10.35 -9.08
CA LYS A 365 -11.44 9.00 -8.67
C LYS A 365 -12.02 8.99 -7.26
N ILE A 366 -13.12 8.30 -7.08
CA ILE A 366 -13.61 7.79 -5.80
C ILE A 366 -13.08 6.37 -5.71
N CYS A 367 -12.20 6.10 -4.74
CA CYS A 367 -11.50 4.82 -4.62
C CYS A 367 -12.41 3.71 -4.09
N ASP A 368 -11.87 2.49 -4.01
CA ASP A 368 -12.60 1.32 -3.55
C ASP A 368 -13.04 1.49 -2.09
N ASN A 369 -14.22 1.00 -1.74
CA ASN A 369 -14.86 1.07 -0.42
C ASN A 369 -14.93 2.48 0.21
N THR A 370 -14.63 3.55 -0.51
CA THR A 370 -14.47 4.92 0.05
C THR A 370 -15.61 5.29 0.99
N PHE A 371 -16.88 5.05 0.61
CA PHE A 371 -18.09 5.34 1.40
C PHE A 371 -18.85 4.06 1.78
N PHE A 372 -18.17 2.90 1.83
CA PHE A 372 -18.82 1.65 2.19
C PHE A 372 -19.49 1.75 3.57
N ASP A 373 -20.76 1.32 3.65
CA ASP A 373 -21.58 1.36 4.86
C ASP A 373 -21.69 2.75 5.53
N CYS A 374 -21.69 3.83 4.74
CA CYS A 374 -22.11 5.15 5.19
C CYS A 374 -23.63 5.19 5.31
N SER A 375 -24.19 4.42 6.26
CA SER A 375 -25.63 4.10 6.34
C SER A 375 -26.54 5.31 6.64
N ALA A 376 -26.00 6.41 7.16
CA ALA A 376 -26.73 7.66 7.34
C ALA A 376 -26.66 8.60 6.14
N LEU A 377 -25.85 8.30 5.13
CA LEU A 377 -25.60 9.21 3.99
C LEU A 377 -26.88 9.38 3.16
N THR A 378 -27.44 10.58 3.21
CA THR A 378 -28.67 10.95 2.48
C THR A 378 -28.40 11.81 1.26
N SER A 379 -27.21 12.44 1.17
CA SER A 379 -26.83 13.28 0.05
C SER A 379 -25.34 13.29 -0.19
N ILE A 380 -24.95 13.19 -1.46
CA ILE A 380 -23.57 13.40 -1.91
C ILE A 380 -23.54 14.36 -3.08
N THR A 381 -22.54 15.25 -3.11
CA THR A 381 -22.26 16.07 -4.28
C THR A 381 -20.98 15.58 -4.96
N ILE A 382 -21.09 15.19 -6.22
CA ILE A 382 -20.02 14.64 -7.05
C ILE A 382 -19.74 15.61 -8.19
N PRO A 383 -18.50 16.13 -8.35
CA PRO A 383 -18.13 16.99 -9.46
C PRO A 383 -17.94 16.20 -10.76
N ASN A 384 -18.00 16.89 -11.89
CA ASN A 384 -17.75 16.29 -13.20
C ASN A 384 -16.28 15.95 -13.49
N SER A 385 -15.37 16.27 -12.56
CA SER A 385 -14.00 15.78 -12.61
C SER A 385 -13.90 14.29 -12.27
N VAL A 386 -14.88 13.71 -11.54
CA VAL A 386 -14.88 12.29 -11.20
C VAL A 386 -15.20 11.45 -12.43
N LEU A 387 -14.21 10.64 -12.84
CA LEU A 387 -14.27 9.75 -13.98
C LEU A 387 -14.41 8.28 -13.57
N ILE A 388 -13.98 7.93 -12.35
CA ILE A 388 -13.95 6.54 -11.87
C ILE A 388 -14.61 6.47 -10.50
N ILE A 389 -15.48 5.48 -10.31
CA ILE A 389 -16.04 5.10 -9.01
C ILE A 389 -15.66 3.65 -8.74
N GLY A 390 -14.80 3.43 -7.75
CA GLY A 390 -14.22 2.15 -7.41
C GLY A 390 -15.21 1.11 -6.91
N GLU A 391 -14.71 -0.11 -6.72
CA GLU A 391 -15.53 -1.24 -6.25
C GLU A 391 -16.09 -0.96 -4.85
N ASN A 392 -17.34 -1.33 -4.62
CA ASN A 392 -18.05 -1.16 -3.34
C ASN A 392 -18.07 0.27 -2.78
N ALA A 393 -17.68 1.30 -3.55
CA ALA A 393 -17.52 2.67 -3.05
C ALA A 393 -18.76 3.21 -2.31
N PHE A 394 -19.96 2.78 -2.68
CA PHE A 394 -21.23 3.17 -2.05
C PHE A 394 -22.06 1.98 -1.56
N GLU A 395 -21.44 0.79 -1.47
CA GLU A 395 -22.17 -0.38 -1.00
C GLU A 395 -22.64 -0.19 0.45
N ARG A 396 -23.83 -0.68 0.76
CA ARG A 396 -24.55 -0.49 2.04
C ARG A 396 -24.87 0.96 2.41
N CYS A 397 -24.69 1.91 1.49
CA CYS A 397 -25.32 3.22 1.61
C CYS A 397 -26.84 3.12 1.40
N ARG A 398 -27.57 4.19 1.73
CA ARG A 398 -29.04 4.23 1.52
C ARG A 398 -29.36 4.23 0.03
N GLU A 399 -30.24 3.32 -0.40
CA GLU A 399 -30.78 3.29 -1.77
C GLU A 399 -31.48 4.61 -2.15
N SER A 400 -32.07 5.31 -1.18
CA SER A 400 -32.72 6.61 -1.38
C SER A 400 -31.78 7.81 -1.32
N MET A 401 -30.46 7.58 -1.34
CA MET A 401 -29.47 8.64 -1.32
C MET A 401 -29.63 9.57 -2.52
N LYS A 402 -29.54 10.88 -2.27
CA LYS A 402 -29.55 11.89 -3.30
C LYS A 402 -28.14 12.12 -3.81
N VAL A 403 -27.92 11.91 -5.11
CA VAL A 403 -26.66 12.23 -5.79
C VAL A 403 -26.81 13.54 -6.54
N ASN A 404 -26.15 14.58 -6.09
CA ASN A 404 -26.08 15.85 -6.82
C ASN A 404 -24.84 15.81 -7.71
N TYR A 405 -25.00 15.45 -8.99
CA TYR A 405 -23.90 15.43 -9.94
C TYR A 405 -23.74 16.81 -10.60
N ILE A 406 -22.53 17.38 -10.50
CA ILE A 406 -22.22 18.67 -11.11
C ILE A 406 -21.67 18.42 -12.51
N GLY A 407 -22.57 18.13 -13.45
CA GLY A 407 -22.26 17.80 -14.83
C GLY A 407 -23.50 17.49 -15.63
N SER A 408 -23.35 17.19 -16.92
CA SER A 408 -24.42 16.77 -17.81
C SER A 408 -24.74 15.28 -17.66
N THR A 409 -25.82 14.83 -18.27
CA THR A 409 -26.16 13.40 -18.40
C THR A 409 -25.12 12.65 -19.23
N GLU A 410 -24.53 13.31 -20.20
CA GLU A 410 -23.47 12.78 -21.05
C GLU A 410 -22.19 12.58 -20.21
N ASP A 411 -21.76 13.58 -19.41
CA ASP A 411 -20.61 13.46 -18.52
C ASP A 411 -20.78 12.30 -17.52
N TRP A 412 -22.01 12.15 -16.95
CA TRP A 412 -22.31 11.03 -16.07
C TRP A 412 -22.24 9.69 -16.81
N GLY A 413 -22.60 9.68 -18.11
CA GLY A 413 -22.46 8.50 -18.97
C GLY A 413 -21.04 7.98 -19.06
N GLU A 414 -20.05 8.89 -19.10
CA GLU A 414 -18.62 8.57 -19.23
C GLU A 414 -17.99 8.08 -17.91
N VAL A 415 -18.62 8.28 -16.75
CA VAL A 415 -18.12 7.76 -15.47
C VAL A 415 -18.13 6.23 -15.50
N ILE A 416 -16.99 5.61 -15.19
CA ILE A 416 -16.81 4.15 -15.21
C ILE A 416 -16.58 3.59 -13.78
N GLY A 417 -16.63 2.26 -13.66
CA GLY A 417 -16.32 1.52 -12.43
C GLY A 417 -17.57 0.89 -11.79
N ASP A 418 -17.34 -0.19 -11.05
CA ASP A 418 -18.41 -1.01 -10.48
C ASP A 418 -19.23 -0.31 -9.40
N GLY A 419 -18.60 0.59 -8.65
CA GLY A 419 -19.29 1.40 -7.63
C GLY A 419 -20.38 2.32 -8.19
N LYS A 420 -20.31 2.69 -9.48
CA LYS A 420 -21.39 3.43 -10.17
C LYS A 420 -22.68 2.64 -10.25
N ASN A 421 -22.60 1.32 -10.38
CA ASN A 421 -23.78 0.45 -10.55
C ASN A 421 -24.71 0.51 -9.31
N VAL A 422 -24.16 0.68 -8.13
CA VAL A 422 -24.93 0.87 -6.88
C VAL A 422 -25.75 2.16 -6.92
N LEU A 423 -25.25 3.20 -7.62
CA LEU A 423 -25.93 4.49 -7.77
C LEU A 423 -27.02 4.51 -8.85
N THR A 424 -27.20 3.45 -9.63
CA THR A 424 -28.24 3.40 -10.69
C THR A 424 -29.65 3.57 -10.13
N ASN A 425 -29.88 3.15 -8.89
CA ASN A 425 -31.16 3.30 -8.19
C ASN A 425 -31.23 4.58 -7.34
N ALA A 426 -30.12 5.33 -7.22
CA ALA A 426 -30.08 6.57 -6.46
C ALA A 426 -30.85 7.69 -7.19
N ASN A 427 -31.37 8.66 -6.42
CA ASN A 427 -31.98 9.85 -6.99
C ASN A 427 -30.91 10.81 -7.50
N ILE A 428 -30.47 10.65 -8.76
CA ILE A 428 -29.43 11.48 -9.37
C ILE A 428 -30.05 12.78 -9.86
N ILE A 429 -29.54 13.89 -9.36
CA ILE A 429 -29.93 15.24 -9.75
C ILE A 429 -28.74 15.88 -10.44
N PHE A 430 -28.90 16.16 -11.71
CA PHE A 430 -27.90 16.90 -12.49
C PHE A 430 -27.97 18.38 -12.09
N CYS A 431 -26.94 18.84 -11.39
CA CYS A 431 -26.84 20.21 -10.93
C CYS A 431 -26.09 21.07 -11.94
N CYS A 432 -26.49 22.32 -12.09
CA CYS A 432 -25.67 23.28 -12.81
C CYS A 432 -24.34 23.46 -12.07
N GLY A 433 -23.25 23.39 -12.81
CA GLY A 433 -21.90 23.60 -12.31
C GLY A 433 -21.30 24.89 -12.85
N ILE A 434 -20.45 25.52 -12.04
CA ILE A 434 -19.62 26.65 -12.46
C ILE A 434 -18.18 26.27 -12.16
N SER A 435 -17.33 26.24 -13.19
CA SER A 435 -15.89 26.27 -13.01
C SER A 435 -15.32 27.56 -13.58
N ALA A 436 -14.31 28.10 -12.94
CA ALA A 436 -13.67 29.31 -13.42
C ALA A 436 -12.17 29.27 -13.16
N LYS A 437 -11.38 29.71 -14.14
CA LYS A 437 -9.91 29.79 -14.06
C LYS A 437 -9.38 31.01 -14.78
N HIS A 438 -8.18 31.43 -14.43
CA HIS A 438 -7.48 32.45 -15.23
C HIS A 438 -7.02 31.87 -16.58
N SER A 439 -7.11 32.68 -17.64
CA SER A 439 -6.52 32.34 -18.94
C SER A 439 -4.99 32.28 -18.84
N GLU A 440 -4.35 31.59 -19.78
CA GLU A 440 -2.92 31.70 -19.96
C GLU A 440 -2.51 33.17 -20.15
N GLY A 441 -1.63 33.69 -19.27
CA GLY A 441 -1.26 35.08 -19.21
C GLY A 441 -2.09 35.95 -18.24
N GLY A 442 -3.08 35.36 -17.53
CA GLY A 442 -3.76 35.94 -16.37
C GLY A 442 -4.68 37.15 -16.61
N LYS A 443 -4.93 37.55 -17.88
CA LYS A 443 -5.73 38.71 -18.22
C LYS A 443 -7.24 38.50 -18.19
N ASN A 444 -7.68 37.29 -18.49
CA ASN A 444 -9.10 36.95 -18.58
C ASN A 444 -9.46 35.88 -17.56
N ILE A 445 -10.74 35.83 -17.20
CA ILE A 445 -11.33 34.74 -16.42
C ILE A 445 -12.19 33.92 -17.36
N LEU A 446 -11.84 32.64 -17.51
CA LEU A 446 -12.59 31.65 -18.26
C LEU A 446 -13.58 30.95 -17.32
N VAL A 447 -14.87 31.06 -17.61
CA VAL A 447 -15.94 30.44 -16.81
C VAL A 447 -16.63 29.40 -17.67
N LYS A 448 -16.55 28.13 -17.23
CA LYS A 448 -17.33 27.03 -17.82
C LYS A 448 -18.59 26.84 -16.98
N VAL A 449 -19.74 26.85 -17.64
CA VAL A 449 -21.05 26.62 -17.03
C VAL A 449 -21.67 25.37 -17.60
N ILE A 450 -22.21 24.52 -16.74
CA ILE A 450 -22.78 23.22 -17.09
C ILE A 450 -24.22 23.15 -16.58
N ASN A 451 -25.13 22.55 -17.34
CA ASN A 451 -26.56 22.35 -16.98
C ASN A 451 -27.28 23.64 -16.54
N ILE A 452 -27.03 24.74 -17.21
CA ILE A 452 -27.78 25.97 -16.97
C ILE A 452 -29.08 25.95 -17.78
N ALA A 453 -30.20 26.29 -17.13
CA ALA A 453 -31.46 26.48 -17.84
C ALA A 453 -31.41 27.71 -18.74
N ASP A 454 -32.09 27.65 -19.88
CA ASP A 454 -32.18 28.78 -20.80
C ASP A 454 -32.68 30.05 -20.10
N GLY A 455 -32.19 31.18 -20.56
CA GLY A 455 -32.57 32.46 -20.03
C GLY A 455 -31.87 32.88 -18.71
N LYS A 456 -30.88 32.10 -18.23
CA LYS A 456 -30.09 32.47 -17.03
C LYS A 456 -28.87 33.32 -17.39
N ASN A 457 -28.42 34.12 -16.45
CA ASN A 457 -27.26 35.01 -16.59
C ASN A 457 -26.10 34.53 -15.72
N VAL A 458 -24.89 34.54 -16.28
CA VAL A 458 -23.67 34.32 -15.52
C VAL A 458 -23.08 35.67 -15.15
N ILE A 459 -22.80 35.86 -13.86
CA ILE A 459 -22.29 37.10 -13.32
C ILE A 459 -20.92 36.85 -12.71
N LEU A 460 -19.94 37.67 -13.11
CA LEU A 460 -18.64 37.76 -12.50
C LEU A 460 -18.61 38.99 -11.58
N ALA A 461 -18.33 38.80 -10.30
CA ALA A 461 -18.12 39.87 -9.34
C ALA A 461 -16.66 39.90 -8.87
N LEU A 462 -15.97 41.00 -9.03
CA LEU A 462 -14.58 41.22 -8.67
C LEU A 462 -14.48 42.04 -7.39
N TYR A 463 -13.57 41.64 -6.51
CA TYR A 463 -13.36 42.26 -5.21
C TYR A 463 -11.89 42.64 -4.99
N ASP A 464 -11.67 43.79 -4.31
CA ASP A 464 -10.39 44.13 -3.69
C ASP A 464 -10.55 44.07 -2.18
N GLY A 465 -9.98 43.00 -1.56
CA GLY A 465 -10.39 42.60 -0.22
C GLY A 465 -11.88 42.24 -0.19
N ASP A 466 -12.65 42.88 0.69
CA ASP A 466 -14.11 42.68 0.80
C ASP A 466 -14.91 43.72 -0.01
N ARG A 467 -14.22 44.64 -0.72
CA ARG A 467 -14.87 45.68 -1.49
C ARG A 467 -15.13 45.23 -2.92
N LEU A 468 -16.40 45.24 -3.35
CA LEU A 468 -16.79 45.03 -4.75
C LEU A 468 -16.23 46.14 -5.64
N VAL A 469 -15.45 45.80 -6.66
CA VAL A 469 -14.79 46.74 -7.57
C VAL A 469 -15.36 46.70 -8.98
N GLU A 470 -15.87 45.57 -9.41
CA GLU A 470 -16.45 45.41 -10.75
C GLU A 470 -17.47 44.25 -10.79
N VAL A 471 -18.51 44.38 -11.61
CA VAL A 471 -19.47 43.34 -11.96
C VAL A 471 -19.57 43.25 -13.46
N GLN A 472 -19.42 42.07 -14.01
CA GLN A 472 -19.66 41.79 -15.42
C GLN A 472 -20.77 40.75 -15.53
N GLN A 473 -21.65 40.90 -16.50
CA GLN A 473 -22.76 39.99 -16.80
C GLN A 473 -22.60 39.41 -18.20
N SER A 474 -22.77 38.10 -18.35
CA SER A 474 -22.92 37.49 -19.66
C SER A 474 -24.32 37.75 -20.23
N GLY A 475 -24.49 37.58 -21.54
CA GLY A 475 -25.81 37.52 -22.15
C GLY A 475 -26.60 36.26 -21.75
N GLU A 476 -27.89 36.20 -22.10
CA GLU A 476 -28.74 35.03 -21.88
C GLU A 476 -28.21 33.80 -22.61
N TYR A 477 -28.32 32.62 -21.97
CA TYR A 477 -27.84 31.32 -22.48
C TYR A 477 -28.95 30.40 -22.94
N SER A 478 -28.65 29.67 -24.01
CA SER A 478 -29.59 28.72 -24.65
C SER A 478 -29.03 27.31 -24.83
N GLU A 479 -27.93 26.92 -24.21
CA GLU A 479 -27.30 25.58 -24.33
C GLU A 479 -26.66 25.07 -23.03
N ASN A 480 -26.60 23.72 -22.90
CA ASN A 480 -26.28 23.01 -21.65
C ASN A 480 -24.82 23.09 -21.17
N SER A 481 -23.86 23.54 -21.97
CA SER A 481 -22.46 23.71 -21.54
C SER A 481 -21.76 24.74 -22.39
N ARG A 482 -21.24 25.82 -21.78
CA ARG A 482 -20.47 26.85 -22.50
C ARG A 482 -19.33 27.41 -21.68
N GLU A 483 -18.28 27.79 -22.38
CA GLU A 483 -17.17 28.56 -21.83
C GLU A 483 -17.39 30.05 -22.12
N ILE A 484 -17.32 30.87 -21.07
CA ILE A 484 -17.49 32.30 -21.14
C ILE A 484 -16.17 32.94 -20.78
N THR A 485 -15.75 33.93 -21.56
CA THR A 485 -14.58 34.73 -21.25
C THR A 485 -15.00 36.07 -20.68
N PHE A 486 -14.59 36.36 -19.44
CA PHE A 486 -14.69 37.68 -18.84
C PHE A 486 -13.34 38.39 -18.90
N THR A 487 -13.34 39.67 -19.24
CA THR A 487 -12.13 40.51 -19.30
C THR A 487 -12.21 41.59 -18.25
N PRO A 488 -11.59 41.37 -17.07
CA PRO A 488 -11.57 42.37 -16.01
C PRO A 488 -10.97 43.71 -16.47
N SER A 489 -11.63 44.82 -16.15
CA SER A 489 -11.13 46.14 -16.43
C SER A 489 -10.39 46.78 -15.26
N LYS A 490 -10.57 46.20 -14.04
CA LYS A 490 -9.97 46.69 -12.80
C LYS A 490 -9.12 45.63 -12.12
N ALA A 491 -8.11 46.08 -11.36
CA ALA A 491 -7.36 45.19 -10.49
C ALA A 491 -8.27 44.67 -9.36
N TYR A 492 -8.07 43.40 -8.99
CA TYR A 492 -8.83 42.73 -7.94
C TYR A 492 -7.93 41.71 -7.20
N THR A 493 -8.33 41.34 -6.00
CA THR A 493 -7.66 40.34 -5.17
C THR A 493 -8.39 39.02 -5.17
N ASN A 494 -9.72 39.02 -5.40
CA ASN A 494 -10.52 37.82 -5.54
C ASN A 494 -11.71 38.04 -6.48
N ALA A 495 -12.28 36.96 -6.99
CA ALA A 495 -13.43 36.95 -7.87
C ALA A 495 -14.47 35.93 -7.44
N LYS A 496 -15.75 36.23 -7.66
CA LYS A 496 -16.87 35.32 -7.47
C LYS A 496 -17.66 35.17 -8.76
N VAL A 497 -18.00 33.98 -9.14
CA VAL A 497 -18.86 33.69 -10.28
C VAL A 497 -20.19 33.11 -9.78
N MET A 498 -21.30 33.60 -10.32
CA MET A 498 -22.66 33.28 -9.88
C MET A 498 -23.57 33.11 -11.10
N ILE A 499 -24.59 32.25 -10.99
CA ILE A 499 -25.67 32.14 -11.98
C ILE A 499 -26.96 32.69 -11.33
N TRP A 500 -27.60 33.64 -11.99
CA TRP A 500 -28.80 34.27 -11.51
C TRP A 500 -29.96 34.21 -12.51
N GLU A 501 -31.19 34.10 -11.99
CA GLU A 501 -32.39 34.16 -12.83
C GLU A 501 -32.56 35.52 -13.51
N SER A 502 -32.31 36.57 -12.74
CA SER A 502 -32.32 37.98 -13.22
C SER A 502 -31.59 38.84 -12.20
N LEU A 503 -31.15 40.03 -12.60
CA LEU A 503 -30.57 41.02 -11.68
C LEU A 503 -31.56 41.51 -10.59
N GLY A 504 -32.86 41.23 -10.73
CA GLY A 504 -33.89 41.55 -9.75
C GLY A 504 -34.15 40.44 -8.70
N SER A 505 -33.65 39.19 -8.90
CA SER A 505 -33.77 38.12 -7.94
C SER A 505 -32.49 38.11 -7.08
N LEU A 506 -32.60 38.25 -5.77
CA LEU A 506 -31.44 38.22 -4.85
C LEU A 506 -30.92 36.83 -4.53
N SER A 507 -31.45 35.78 -5.19
CA SER A 507 -31.09 34.40 -4.94
C SER A 507 -30.30 33.79 -6.10
N PRO A 508 -29.06 33.37 -5.91
CA PRO A 508 -28.32 32.62 -6.95
C PRO A 508 -28.94 31.28 -7.22
N VAL A 509 -28.92 30.83 -8.48
CA VAL A 509 -29.46 29.53 -8.92
C VAL A 509 -28.47 28.40 -8.63
N CYS A 510 -27.18 28.71 -8.57
CA CYS A 510 -26.08 27.77 -8.28
C CYS A 510 -25.12 28.34 -7.23
N ASN A 511 -24.31 27.42 -6.67
CA ASN A 511 -23.26 27.79 -5.73
C ASN A 511 -22.26 28.80 -6.30
N VAL A 512 -21.82 29.70 -5.46
CA VAL A 512 -20.83 30.71 -5.81
C VAL A 512 -19.45 30.09 -5.85
N LYS A 513 -18.78 30.13 -7.00
CA LYS A 513 -17.37 29.77 -7.09
C LYS A 513 -16.48 30.96 -6.79
N LYS A 514 -15.56 30.84 -5.84
CA LYS A 514 -14.52 31.83 -5.55
C LYS A 514 -13.27 31.53 -6.35
N LEU A 515 -12.74 32.50 -7.05
CA LEU A 515 -11.42 32.47 -7.68
C LEU A 515 -10.42 33.17 -6.75
N LYS A 516 -9.33 32.52 -6.47
CA LYS A 516 -8.18 33.09 -5.74
C LYS A 516 -7.25 33.80 -6.69
#